data_75d23ad18fbc6fb439bb23a22cafc6a3
#
_entry.id   75d23ad18fbc6fb439bb23a22cafc6a3
#
_cell.length_a   1.000
_cell.length_b   1.000
_cell.length_c   1.000
_cell.angle_alpha   90.00
_cell.angle_beta   90.00
_cell.angle_gamma   90.00
#
_symmetry.space_group_name_H-M   'P 1'
#
loop_
_entity.id
_entity.type
_entity.pdbx_description
1 polymer ?
#
loop_
_entity_poly.entity_id
_entity_poly.type
_entity_poly.pdbx_seq_one_letter_code
_entity_poly.pdbx_strand_id
1 'polypeptide(L)'
;MEYGRVVNLEFKSKEDLVTFRNKWTKWWPNNVPEVVSRKSIRTSETSILLMATYETEEIADKAKEVVEKFFEMEAEHLHDVFAFHGEVLSDGAGAVME
;
A
#
# COMPACT_ATOMS: atom_id res chain seq x y z
N MET A 1 -16.49 2.16 11.09
CA MET A 1 -15.51 1.07 11.24
C MET A 1 -14.44 1.22 10.17
N GLU A 2 -13.20 1.17 10.58
CA GLU A 2 -12.11 1.33 9.64
C GLU A 2 -11.97 0.14 8.71
N TYR A 3 -11.47 0.40 7.52
CA TYR A 3 -11.25 -0.58 6.48
C TYR A 3 -9.79 -0.57 6.06
N GLY A 4 -9.17 -1.73 6.00
CA GLY A 4 -7.76 -1.87 5.71
C GLY A 4 -7.48 -2.50 4.36
N ARG A 5 -6.33 -2.13 3.82
CA ARG A 5 -5.83 -2.72 2.59
C ARG A 5 -4.35 -3.05 2.73
N VAL A 6 -3.99 -4.25 2.30
CA VAL A 6 -2.60 -4.72 2.31
C VAL A 6 -2.22 -5.09 0.89
N VAL A 7 -1.11 -4.57 0.42
CA VAL A 7 -0.63 -4.86 -0.94
C VAL A 7 0.82 -5.33 -0.86
N ASN A 8 1.08 -6.51 -1.41
CA ASN A 8 2.43 -7.01 -1.54
C ASN A 8 2.91 -6.76 -2.97
N LEU A 9 4.03 -6.05 -3.10
CA LEU A 9 4.63 -5.72 -4.39
C LEU A 9 5.93 -6.48 -4.56
N GLU A 10 6.02 -7.25 -5.64
CA GLU A 10 7.26 -7.90 -6.05
C GLU A 10 7.84 -7.15 -7.25
N PHE A 11 9.10 -6.76 -7.17
CA PHE A 11 9.77 -6.00 -8.23
C PHE A 11 10.68 -6.91 -9.04
N LYS A 12 10.97 -6.51 -10.27
CA LYS A 12 11.83 -7.27 -11.18
C LYS A 12 13.30 -7.23 -10.74
N SER A 13 13.69 -6.14 -10.05
CA SER A 13 15.05 -5.97 -9.57
C SER A 13 15.07 -5.05 -8.36
N LYS A 14 16.19 -5.00 -7.68
CA LYS A 14 16.43 -4.08 -6.57
C LYS A 14 16.33 -2.63 -7.04
N GLU A 15 16.84 -2.33 -8.21
CA GLU A 15 16.81 -0.99 -8.80
C GLU A 15 15.38 -0.57 -9.12
N ASP A 16 14.55 -1.48 -9.60
CA ASP A 16 13.14 -1.22 -9.87
C ASP A 16 12.39 -0.87 -8.59
N LEU A 17 12.69 -1.57 -7.50
CA LEU A 17 12.10 -1.27 -6.20
C LEU A 17 12.45 0.15 -5.76
N VAL A 18 13.71 0.55 -5.87
CA VAL A 18 14.16 1.88 -5.45
C VAL A 18 13.51 2.96 -6.32
N THR A 19 13.44 2.75 -7.63
CA THR A 19 12.79 3.68 -8.55
C THR A 19 11.31 3.86 -8.21
N PHE A 20 10.60 2.76 -8.00
CA PHE A 20 9.19 2.79 -7.62
C PHE A 20 9.00 3.52 -6.29
N ARG A 21 9.78 3.16 -5.28
CA ARG A 21 9.68 3.75 -3.95
C ARG A 21 9.86 5.27 -3.98
N ASN A 22 10.82 5.76 -4.74
CA ASN A 22 11.07 7.19 -4.86
C ASN A 22 9.88 7.93 -5.47
N LYS A 23 9.27 7.35 -6.50
CA LYS A 23 8.08 7.91 -7.14
C LYS A 23 6.86 7.84 -6.21
N TRP A 24 6.66 6.71 -5.55
CA TRP A 24 5.56 6.48 -4.63
C TRP A 24 5.56 7.47 -3.48
N THR A 25 6.72 7.70 -2.87
CA THR A 25 6.87 8.61 -1.74
C THR A 25 6.44 10.03 -2.08
N LYS A 26 6.65 10.45 -3.32
CA LYS A 26 6.26 11.79 -3.77
C LYS A 26 4.81 11.85 -4.25
N TRP A 27 4.28 10.74 -4.73
CA TRP A 27 2.98 10.69 -5.37
C TRP A 27 1.81 10.56 -4.39
N TRP A 28 1.92 9.67 -3.41
CA TRP A 28 0.78 9.31 -2.59
C TRP A 28 0.24 10.45 -1.71
N PRO A 29 1.06 11.37 -1.15
CA PRO A 29 0.50 12.41 -0.27
C PRO A 29 -0.51 13.30 -0.97
N ASN A 30 -0.34 13.52 -2.28
CA ASN A 30 -1.23 14.37 -3.06
C ASN A 30 -2.39 13.61 -3.71
N ASN A 31 -2.29 12.30 -3.81
CA ASN A 31 -3.27 11.50 -4.56
C ASN A 31 -4.12 10.59 -3.68
N VAL A 32 -3.71 10.35 -2.44
CA VAL A 32 -4.45 9.51 -1.49
C VAL A 32 -4.55 10.25 -0.15
N PRO A 33 -5.22 11.41 -0.10
CA PRO A 33 -5.23 12.26 1.10
C PRO A 33 -6.10 11.75 2.24
N GLU A 34 -7.03 10.85 1.99
CA GLU A 34 -7.99 10.38 2.98
C GLU A 34 -7.56 9.12 3.73
N VAL A 35 -6.30 8.78 3.65
CA VAL A 35 -5.75 7.64 4.39
C VAL A 35 -5.64 8.00 5.88
N VAL A 36 -6.09 7.10 6.75
CA VAL A 36 -5.99 7.25 8.21
C VAL A 36 -4.58 6.90 8.68
N SER A 37 -4.06 5.78 8.22
CA SER A 37 -2.70 5.36 8.54
C SER A 37 -2.11 4.61 7.36
N ARG A 38 -0.78 4.63 7.27
CA ARG A 38 -0.07 3.99 6.18
C ARG A 38 1.31 3.55 6.62
N LYS A 39 1.71 2.37 6.17
CA LYS A 39 3.07 1.87 6.36
C LYS A 39 3.57 1.21 5.09
N SER A 40 4.86 1.35 4.84
CA SER A 40 5.55 0.65 3.78
C SER A 40 6.70 -0.10 4.41
N ILE A 41 6.74 -1.41 4.19
CA ILE A 41 7.74 -2.29 4.80
C ILE A 41 8.49 -2.99 3.68
N ARG A 42 9.82 -2.87 3.69
CA ARG A 42 10.65 -3.62 2.77
C ARG A 42 10.84 -5.02 3.32
N THR A 43 10.30 -6.01 2.62
CA THR A 43 10.33 -7.41 3.08
C THR A 43 11.47 -8.23 2.47
N SER A 44 12.07 -7.74 1.38
CA SER A 44 13.27 -8.33 0.78
C SER A 44 13.94 -7.27 -0.10
N GLU A 45 15.00 -7.64 -0.79
CA GLU A 45 15.66 -6.72 -1.73
C GLU A 45 14.75 -6.31 -2.88
N THR A 46 13.74 -7.13 -3.20
CA THR A 46 12.85 -6.92 -4.34
C THR A 46 11.38 -6.89 -3.96
N SER A 47 11.04 -6.73 -2.69
CA SER A 47 9.63 -6.70 -2.29
C SER A 47 9.32 -5.65 -1.24
N ILE A 48 8.10 -5.09 -1.33
CA ILE A 48 7.56 -4.13 -0.38
C ILE A 48 6.14 -4.56 -0.02
N LEU A 49 5.82 -4.45 1.27
CA LEU A 49 4.45 -4.61 1.76
C LEU A 49 3.91 -3.23 2.11
N LEU A 50 2.80 -2.86 1.48
CA LEU A 50 2.09 -1.62 1.77
C LEU A 50 0.87 -1.93 2.62
N MET A 51 0.66 -1.15 3.68
CA MET A 51 -0.52 -1.28 4.54
C MET A 51 -1.16 0.09 4.70
N ALA A 52 -2.47 0.16 4.52
CA ALA A 52 -3.20 1.41 4.67
C ALA A 52 -4.55 1.16 5.31
N THR A 53 -5.02 2.12 6.11
CA THR A 53 -6.36 2.06 6.68
C THR A 53 -7.13 3.32 6.31
N TYR A 54 -8.44 3.17 6.18
CA TYR A 54 -9.37 4.23 5.78
C TYR A 54 -10.56 4.22 6.73
N GLU A 55 -11.27 5.34 6.85
CA GLU A 55 -12.41 5.42 7.77
C GLU A 55 -13.56 4.50 7.36
N THR A 56 -13.76 4.31 6.05
CA THR A 56 -14.86 3.49 5.53
C THR A 56 -14.41 2.67 4.34
N GLU A 57 -15.17 1.63 4.04
CA GLU A 57 -14.96 0.81 2.84
C GLU A 57 -15.09 1.65 1.56
N GLU A 58 -16.05 2.58 1.54
CA GLU A 58 -16.26 3.44 0.37
C GLU A 58 -15.03 4.29 0.06
N ILE A 59 -14.41 4.87 1.09
CA ILE A 59 -13.18 5.66 0.93
C ILE A 59 -12.04 4.75 0.46
N ALA A 60 -11.95 3.55 1.03
CA ALA A 60 -10.93 2.58 0.64
C ALA A 60 -11.07 2.16 -0.83
N ASP A 61 -12.31 1.97 -1.31
CA ASP A 61 -12.56 1.59 -2.69
C ASP A 61 -12.14 2.69 -3.67
N LYS A 62 -12.39 3.95 -3.32
CA LYS A 62 -11.95 5.09 -4.13
C LYS A 62 -10.43 5.17 -4.18
N ALA A 63 -9.79 5.00 -3.03
CA ALA A 63 -8.33 5.00 -2.94
C ALA A 63 -7.73 3.86 -3.76
N LYS A 64 -8.37 2.68 -3.74
CA LYS A 64 -7.93 1.53 -4.52
C LYS A 64 -7.84 1.85 -6.01
N GLU A 65 -8.87 2.50 -6.56
CA GLU A 65 -8.89 2.88 -7.98
C GLU A 65 -7.70 3.78 -8.33
N VAL A 66 -7.43 4.77 -7.49
CA VAL A 66 -6.33 5.71 -7.70
C VAL A 66 -4.98 5.01 -7.62
N VAL A 67 -4.81 4.16 -6.63
CA VAL A 67 -3.56 3.43 -6.40
C VAL A 67 -3.30 2.43 -7.53
N GLU A 68 -4.33 1.75 -8.01
CA GLU A 68 -4.19 0.79 -9.10
C GLU A 68 -3.72 1.47 -10.40
N LYS A 69 -4.16 2.71 -10.63
CA LYS A 69 -3.69 3.48 -11.78
C LYS A 69 -2.19 3.77 -11.69
N PHE A 70 -1.70 4.07 -10.48
CA PHE A 70 -0.27 4.27 -10.26
C PHE A 70 0.50 2.98 -10.55
N PHE A 71 0.00 1.84 -10.07
CA PHE A 71 0.64 0.55 -10.32
C PHE A 71 0.68 0.25 -11.82
N GLU A 72 -0.36 0.58 -12.56
CA GLU A 72 -0.39 0.40 -14.01
C GLU A 72 0.67 1.27 -14.71
N MET A 73 0.82 2.52 -14.28
CA MET A 73 1.83 3.41 -14.84
C MET A 73 3.25 2.92 -14.56
N GLU A 74 3.45 2.23 -13.45
CA GLU A 74 4.76 1.71 -13.03
C GLU A 74 4.90 0.22 -13.26
N ALA A 75 4.06 -0.38 -14.11
CA ALA A 75 4.03 -1.82 -14.34
C ALA A 75 5.36 -2.38 -14.86
N GLU A 76 6.16 -1.59 -15.56
CA GLU A 76 7.46 -2.03 -16.05
C GLU A 76 8.43 -2.43 -14.94
N HIS A 77 8.24 -1.91 -13.74
CA HIS A 77 9.09 -2.20 -12.58
C HIS A 77 8.57 -3.38 -11.77
N LEU A 78 7.32 -3.76 -11.97
CA LEU A 78 6.63 -4.76 -11.14
C LEU A 78 6.67 -6.15 -11.77
N HIS A 79 6.97 -7.13 -10.94
CA HIS A 79 6.90 -8.55 -11.33
C HIS A 79 5.54 -9.12 -10.95
N ASP A 80 5.03 -8.77 -9.75
CA ASP A 80 3.77 -9.28 -9.26
C ASP A 80 3.17 -8.35 -8.21
N VAL A 81 1.84 -8.38 -8.09
CA VAL A 81 1.09 -7.57 -7.12
C VAL A 81 0.00 -8.44 -6.51
N PHE A 82 0.02 -8.57 -5.18
CA PHE A 82 -1.04 -9.24 -4.43
C PHE A 82 -1.70 -8.25 -3.48
N ALA A 83 -3.02 -8.16 -3.52
CA ALA A 83 -3.76 -7.21 -2.70
C ALA A 83 -4.86 -7.92 -1.91
N PHE A 84 -4.98 -7.52 -0.65
CA PHE A 84 -6.02 -8.00 0.26
C PHE A 84 -6.67 -6.81 0.94
N HIS A 85 -7.93 -6.92 1.29
CA HIS A 85 -8.64 -5.85 1.99
C HIS A 85 -9.70 -6.44 2.92
N GLY A 86 -10.08 -5.68 3.92
CA GLY A 86 -11.07 -6.12 4.88
C GLY A 86 -11.25 -5.12 6.02
N GLU A 87 -12.17 -5.44 6.93
CA GLU A 87 -12.41 -4.64 8.10
C GLU A 87 -11.22 -4.66 9.05
N VAL A 88 -10.94 -3.53 9.68
CA VAL A 88 -9.95 -3.47 10.75
C VAL A 88 -10.62 -4.00 12.01
N LEU A 89 -10.15 -5.12 12.51
CA LEU A 89 -10.75 -5.78 13.67
C LEU A 89 -10.24 -5.22 15.00
N SER A 90 -8.99 -4.78 15.01
CA SER A 90 -8.41 -4.15 16.20
C SER A 90 -7.34 -3.17 15.77
N ASP A 91 -7.22 -2.07 16.50
CA ASP A 91 -6.25 -1.03 16.22
C ASP A 91 -5.69 -0.55 17.55
N GLY A 92 -4.39 -0.55 17.66
CA GLY A 92 -3.75 -0.14 18.89
C GLY A 92 -2.24 -0.02 18.74
N ALA A 93 -1.66 0.72 19.67
CA ALA A 93 -0.22 0.87 19.77
C ALA A 93 0.31 -0.04 20.87
N GLY A 94 1.45 -0.61 20.64
CA GLY A 94 2.08 -1.45 21.62
C GLY A 94 1.84 -2.93 21.39
N ALA A 95 2.43 -3.74 22.24
CA ALA A 95 2.43 -5.18 22.07
C ALA A 95 1.29 -5.82 22.87
N VAL A 96 0.12 -5.85 22.27
CA VAL A 96 -1.00 -6.59 22.84
C VAL A 96 -1.11 -7.92 22.09
N MET A 97 -0.92 -8.99 22.81
CA MET A 97 -0.99 -10.33 22.25
C MET A 97 -2.25 -11.02 22.71
N GLU A 98 -3.03 -11.45 21.78
CA GLU A 98 -4.20 -12.28 22.06
C GLU A 98 -3.83 -13.75 22.09
#